data_a22c883cddd08d98c401effdf59223b6
#
_entry.id   a22c883cddd08d98c401effdf59223b6
#
_cell.length_a   1.000
_cell.length_b   1.000
_cell.length_c   1.000
_cell.angle_alpha   90.00
_cell.angle_beta   90.00
_cell.angle_gamma   90.00
#
_symmetry.space_group_name_H-M   'P 1'
#
loop_
_entity.id
_entity.type
_entity.pdbx_description
1 polymer ?
#
loop_
_entity_poly.entity_id
_entity_poly.type
_entity_poly.pdbx_seq_one_letter_code
_entity_poly.pdbx_strand_id
1 'polypeptide(L)'
;YHYISHQQEIANTAPVIVFTADNSPQQVILDKGDGEKIVLAEHQTNIPQKAQSASKELSYPSKTKDVVLHTHTLTVPRGETFKITLCDGTEVWLNANTHFVYPTTFVGKERTVTLNGEAYFKVAKDTEHPFIVKTPHVQTRVLGTEFNIRSYSPEDTHIVLISGKVEVSNTKDNAYTRLIPGEDAHLQPDGNFIMTEVDLDSYIYWKDGFFYFDDVTLKDIMENIGRWYNVNIEFRNPDAMKYKMHFVSDRAKQLEHTLKLLNQMKKVTATIR
;
A
#
# COMPACT_ATOMS: atom_id res chain seq x y z
N TYR A 1 20.00 -20.18 47.79
CA TYR A 1 19.98 -19.54 46.48
C TYR A 1 18.60 -19.77 45.86
N HIS A 2 17.72 -18.78 45.96
CA HIS A 2 16.41 -18.79 45.32
C HIS A 2 16.55 -18.24 43.91
N TYR A 3 16.45 -19.11 42.91
CA TYR A 3 16.18 -18.72 41.54
C TYR A 3 14.68 -18.40 41.44
N ILE A 4 14.32 -17.12 41.42
CA ILE A 4 12.98 -16.66 41.00
C ILE A 4 12.98 -16.68 39.49
N SER A 5 12.40 -17.72 38.88
CA SER A 5 12.05 -17.71 37.49
C SER A 5 10.87 -16.75 37.32
N HIS A 6 11.08 -15.59 36.74
CA HIS A 6 10.00 -14.76 36.23
C HIS A 6 9.42 -15.42 34.98
N GLN A 7 8.64 -16.46 35.15
CA GLN A 7 7.57 -16.78 34.22
C GLN A 7 6.47 -15.75 34.50
N GLN A 8 6.41 -14.71 33.66
CA GLN A 8 5.22 -13.88 33.63
C GLN A 8 4.04 -14.80 33.32
N GLU A 9 3.11 -14.94 34.27
CA GLU A 9 1.78 -15.48 34.01
C GLU A 9 1.19 -14.76 32.81
N ILE A 10 1.07 -15.49 31.69
CA ILE A 10 0.31 -15.02 30.53
C ILE A 10 -1.12 -14.93 31.06
N ALA A 11 -1.57 -13.71 31.33
CA ALA A 11 -2.96 -13.44 31.66
C ALA A 11 -3.83 -14.17 30.62
N ASN A 12 -4.82 -14.92 31.07
CA ASN A 12 -5.70 -15.74 30.26
C ASN A 12 -6.71 -14.85 29.51
N THR A 13 -6.19 -13.85 28.77
CA THR A 13 -6.96 -12.98 27.90
C THR A 13 -7.14 -13.67 26.57
N ALA A 14 -8.35 -13.57 26.02
CA ALA A 14 -8.61 -14.08 24.67
C ALA A 14 -7.62 -13.44 23.66
N PRO A 15 -7.11 -14.21 22.69
CA PRO A 15 -6.19 -13.69 21.70
C PRO A 15 -6.87 -12.58 20.88
N VAL A 16 -6.09 -11.54 20.54
CA VAL A 16 -6.55 -10.43 19.69
C VAL A 16 -6.18 -10.73 18.25
N ILE A 17 -7.18 -10.91 17.39
CA ILE A 17 -6.98 -11.08 15.95
C ILE A 17 -6.78 -9.69 15.35
N VAL A 18 -5.64 -9.47 14.71
CA VAL A 18 -5.32 -8.20 14.04
C VAL A 18 -5.35 -8.31 12.52
N PHE A 19 -5.24 -9.51 11.98
CA PHE A 19 -5.35 -9.74 10.55
C PHE A 19 -5.94 -11.12 10.25
N THR A 20 -6.81 -11.19 9.23
CA THR A 20 -7.43 -12.45 8.79
C THR A 20 -7.09 -12.72 7.33
N ALA A 21 -6.58 -13.91 7.06
CA ALA A 21 -6.39 -14.42 5.71
C ALA A 21 -7.74 -14.57 4.99
N ASP A 22 -7.73 -14.46 3.68
CA ASP A 22 -8.88 -14.68 2.83
C ASP A 22 -8.58 -15.64 1.67
N ASN A 23 -9.60 -16.02 0.93
CA ASN A 23 -9.51 -16.90 -0.24
C ASN A 23 -9.50 -16.09 -1.55
N SER A 24 -9.03 -14.85 -1.52
CA SER A 24 -8.95 -14.00 -2.71
C SER A 24 -8.06 -14.62 -3.80
N PRO A 25 -8.35 -14.36 -5.09
CA PRO A 25 -7.51 -14.79 -6.18
C PRO A 25 -6.05 -14.35 -5.97
N GLN A 26 -5.11 -15.25 -6.23
CA GLN A 26 -3.67 -15.03 -6.04
C GLN A 26 -3.00 -14.47 -7.31
N GLN A 27 -3.77 -13.85 -8.20
CA GLN A 27 -3.27 -13.34 -9.49
C GLN A 27 -3.70 -11.91 -9.70
N VAL A 28 -2.84 -11.11 -10.35
CA VAL A 28 -3.18 -9.75 -10.76
C VAL A 28 -4.23 -9.80 -11.87
N ILE A 29 -5.32 -9.07 -11.68
CA ILE A 29 -6.46 -9.05 -12.62
C ILE A 29 -6.65 -7.63 -13.13
N LEU A 30 -6.72 -7.49 -14.46
CA LEU A 30 -7.17 -6.29 -15.16
C LEU A 30 -8.61 -6.46 -15.62
N ASP A 31 -9.53 -5.69 -15.08
CA ASP A 31 -10.90 -5.53 -15.55
C ASP A 31 -10.97 -4.31 -16.47
N LYS A 32 -11.38 -4.49 -17.72
CA LYS A 32 -11.42 -3.43 -18.75
C LYS A 32 -12.69 -2.58 -18.70
N GLY A 33 -13.63 -2.92 -17.82
CA GLY A 33 -14.89 -2.19 -17.69
C GLY A 33 -15.92 -2.49 -18.81
N ASP A 34 -15.59 -3.38 -19.74
CA ASP A 34 -16.47 -3.87 -20.84
C ASP A 34 -16.97 -5.30 -20.60
N GLY A 35 -16.71 -5.85 -19.41
CA GLY A 35 -17.02 -7.22 -18.99
C GLY A 35 -15.86 -8.19 -19.24
N GLU A 36 -14.79 -7.77 -19.89
CA GLU A 36 -13.59 -8.59 -20.08
C GLU A 36 -12.61 -8.41 -18.91
N LYS A 37 -12.18 -9.55 -18.34
CA LYS A 37 -11.17 -9.63 -17.30
C LYS A 37 -9.97 -10.42 -17.80
N ILE A 38 -8.79 -9.85 -17.61
CA ILE A 38 -7.52 -10.44 -18.03
C ILE A 38 -6.69 -10.73 -16.79
N VAL A 39 -6.23 -11.98 -16.68
CA VAL A 39 -5.22 -12.35 -15.68
C VAL A 39 -3.85 -11.96 -16.22
N LEU A 40 -3.16 -11.09 -15.50
CA LEU A 40 -1.81 -10.65 -15.83
C LEU A 40 -0.81 -11.61 -15.17
N ALA A 41 -0.46 -12.69 -15.88
CA ALA A 41 0.61 -13.62 -15.46
C ALA A 41 1.98 -13.09 -15.90
N GLU A 42 3.06 -13.59 -15.28
CA GLU A 42 4.45 -13.14 -15.51
C GLU A 42 4.93 -13.19 -16.99
N HIS A 43 4.18 -13.79 -17.92
CA HIS A 43 4.60 -14.03 -19.29
C HIS A 43 3.54 -13.77 -20.38
N GLN A 44 2.47 -13.02 -20.11
CA GLN A 44 1.48 -12.74 -21.15
C GLN A 44 1.87 -11.53 -22.01
N THR A 45 2.31 -11.83 -23.26
CA THR A 45 2.65 -10.84 -24.29
C THR A 45 1.45 -10.33 -25.10
N ASN A 46 0.23 -10.82 -24.85
CA ASN A 46 -0.98 -10.50 -25.62
C ASN A 46 -2.00 -9.73 -24.80
N ILE A 47 -1.69 -8.46 -24.48
CA ILE A 47 -2.67 -7.53 -23.94
C ILE A 47 -3.21 -6.67 -25.09
N PRO A 48 -4.56 -6.48 -25.17
CA PRO A 48 -5.19 -5.88 -26.33
C PRO A 48 -4.75 -4.46 -26.58
N GLN A 49 -4.37 -4.23 -27.80
CA GLN A 49 -4.23 -3.01 -28.60
C GLN A 49 -3.48 -1.77 -28.07
N LYS A 50 -3.29 -1.54 -26.76
CA LYS A 50 -2.61 -0.31 -26.29
C LYS A 50 -1.82 -0.44 -24.98
N ALA A 51 -1.69 -1.61 -24.42
CA ALA A 51 -0.86 -1.83 -23.23
C ALA A 51 0.21 -2.89 -23.49
N GLN A 52 1.44 -2.63 -23.06
CA GLN A 52 2.53 -3.59 -23.11
C GLN A 52 2.78 -4.13 -21.69
N SER A 53 2.76 -5.45 -21.51
CA SER A 53 3.15 -6.09 -20.27
C SER A 53 4.54 -6.69 -20.41
N ALA A 54 5.45 -6.20 -19.60
CA ALA A 54 6.69 -6.89 -19.27
C ALA A 54 6.58 -7.29 -17.79
N SER A 55 7.09 -8.47 -17.40
CA SER A 55 6.97 -9.04 -16.05
C SER A 55 6.60 -8.05 -14.92
N LYS A 56 5.38 -8.14 -14.38
CA LYS A 56 4.85 -7.30 -13.29
C LYS A 56 4.69 -5.80 -13.60
N GLU A 57 4.68 -5.40 -14.87
CA GLU A 57 4.45 -4.03 -15.28
C GLU A 57 3.46 -3.94 -16.46
N LEU A 58 2.58 -2.96 -16.41
CA LEU A 58 1.65 -2.58 -17.48
C LEU A 58 1.93 -1.13 -17.88
N SER A 59 2.03 -0.82 -19.18
CA SER A 59 2.21 0.54 -19.65
C SER A 59 1.21 0.92 -20.75
N TYR A 60 0.74 2.16 -20.70
CA TYR A 60 -0.14 2.76 -21.71
C TYR A 60 0.65 3.75 -22.57
N PRO A 61 0.51 3.67 -23.90
CA PRO A 61 1.17 4.64 -24.76
C PRO A 61 0.56 6.03 -24.59
N SER A 62 1.41 7.05 -24.58
CA SER A 62 0.96 8.42 -24.59
C SER A 62 0.40 8.78 -25.97
N LYS A 63 -0.87 9.22 -26.01
CA LYS A 63 -1.63 9.79 -27.15
C LYS A 63 -1.84 8.86 -28.35
N THR A 64 -3.07 8.37 -28.49
CA THR A 64 -3.62 7.84 -29.74
C THR A 64 -4.83 8.68 -30.15
N LYS A 65 -4.97 8.98 -31.46
CA LYS A 65 -5.99 9.92 -32.01
C LYS A 65 -7.45 9.43 -31.92
N ASP A 66 -7.67 8.13 -31.73
CA ASP A 66 -9.02 7.52 -31.65
C ASP A 66 -9.13 6.70 -30.38
N VAL A 67 -9.44 7.35 -29.27
CA VAL A 67 -9.55 6.66 -27.96
C VAL A 67 -11.00 6.57 -27.55
N VAL A 68 -11.54 5.35 -27.56
CA VAL A 68 -12.72 5.04 -26.75
C VAL A 68 -12.27 5.11 -25.29
N LEU A 69 -12.94 5.96 -24.52
CA LEU A 69 -12.62 6.17 -23.11
C LEU A 69 -13.10 4.96 -22.31
N HIS A 70 -12.16 4.17 -21.80
CA HIS A 70 -12.45 3.07 -20.90
C HIS A 70 -11.92 3.37 -19.50
N THR A 71 -12.62 2.90 -18.50
CA THR A 71 -12.15 2.87 -17.12
C THR A 71 -11.70 1.44 -16.82
N HIS A 72 -10.45 1.28 -16.43
CA HIS A 72 -9.87 0.00 -16.06
C HIS A 72 -9.76 -0.11 -14.55
N THR A 73 -9.90 -1.32 -14.04
CA THR A 73 -9.62 -1.66 -12.65
C THR A 73 -8.51 -2.70 -12.59
N LEU A 74 -7.43 -2.37 -11.92
CA LEU A 74 -6.32 -3.28 -11.66
C LEU A 74 -6.43 -3.77 -10.21
N THR A 75 -6.56 -5.08 -10.04
CA THR A 75 -6.61 -5.74 -8.74
C THR A 75 -5.31 -6.48 -8.50
N VAL A 76 -4.56 -6.05 -7.49
CA VAL A 76 -3.34 -6.72 -7.03
C VAL A 76 -3.69 -7.56 -5.80
N PRO A 77 -3.50 -8.88 -5.85
CA PRO A 77 -3.83 -9.76 -4.73
C PRO A 77 -2.83 -9.60 -3.58
N ARG A 78 -3.08 -10.31 -2.50
CA ARG A 78 -2.11 -10.49 -1.41
C ARG A 78 -0.89 -11.24 -1.92
N GLY A 79 0.28 -10.90 -1.38
CA GLY A 79 1.55 -11.52 -1.77
C GLY A 79 2.14 -11.02 -3.09
N GLU A 80 1.52 -10.04 -3.74
CA GLU A 80 1.98 -9.50 -5.01
C GLU A 80 2.14 -7.99 -4.96
N THR A 81 3.01 -7.49 -5.84
CA THR A 81 3.10 -6.07 -6.18
C THR A 81 3.01 -5.93 -7.69
N PHE A 82 2.54 -4.78 -8.16
CA PHE A 82 2.44 -4.54 -9.60
C PHE A 82 2.78 -3.09 -9.94
N LYS A 83 3.49 -2.88 -11.05
CA LYS A 83 3.80 -1.54 -11.57
C LYS A 83 2.93 -1.23 -12.77
N ILE A 84 2.43 0.01 -12.86
CA ILE A 84 1.72 0.51 -14.02
C ILE A 84 2.26 1.88 -14.41
N THR A 85 2.42 2.12 -15.71
CA THR A 85 2.68 3.44 -16.27
C THR A 85 1.43 3.91 -16.99
N LEU A 86 0.86 5.02 -16.52
CA LEU A 86 -0.36 5.62 -17.07
C LEU A 86 -0.08 6.37 -18.38
N CYS A 87 -1.14 6.73 -19.10
CA CYS A 87 -1.05 7.40 -20.40
C CYS A 87 -0.39 8.80 -20.36
N ASP A 88 -0.30 9.43 -19.21
CA ASP A 88 0.39 10.71 -19.00
C ASP A 88 1.87 10.53 -18.59
N GLY A 89 2.35 9.29 -18.50
CA GLY A 89 3.70 8.95 -18.04
C GLY A 89 3.85 8.84 -16.52
N THR A 90 2.76 9.00 -15.77
CA THR A 90 2.77 8.74 -14.32
C THR A 90 3.05 7.27 -14.05
N GLU A 91 4.03 6.99 -13.20
CA GLU A 91 4.36 5.64 -12.75
C GLU A 91 3.72 5.38 -11.39
N VAL A 92 3.07 4.23 -11.24
CA VAL A 92 2.39 3.81 -10.02
C VAL A 92 2.82 2.39 -9.66
N TRP A 93 3.34 2.19 -8.46
CA TRP A 93 3.58 0.88 -7.87
C TRP A 93 2.44 0.57 -6.92
N LEU A 94 1.80 -0.57 -7.09
CA LEU A 94 0.67 -1.04 -6.29
C LEU A 94 1.14 -2.15 -5.36
N ASN A 95 0.86 -2.02 -4.07
CA ASN A 95 1.20 -3.01 -3.06
C ASN A 95 0.15 -4.12 -2.98
N ALA A 96 0.42 -5.14 -2.19
CA ALA A 96 -0.47 -6.27 -1.94
C ALA A 96 -1.86 -5.83 -1.48
N ASN A 97 -2.90 -6.55 -1.93
CA ASN A 97 -4.30 -6.29 -1.59
C ASN A 97 -4.76 -4.88 -1.97
N THR A 98 -4.48 -4.48 -3.23
CA THR A 98 -4.78 -3.14 -3.73
C THR A 98 -5.70 -3.19 -4.95
N HIS A 99 -6.70 -2.31 -4.97
CA HIS A 99 -7.57 -2.04 -6.11
C HIS A 99 -7.30 -0.63 -6.63
N PHE A 100 -7.01 -0.53 -7.92
CA PHE A 100 -6.67 0.73 -8.57
C PHE A 100 -7.54 0.95 -9.80
N VAL A 101 -8.30 2.04 -9.81
CA VAL A 101 -9.21 2.40 -10.90
C VAL A 101 -8.70 3.65 -11.61
N TYR A 102 -8.55 3.56 -12.92
CA TYR A 102 -7.97 4.63 -13.74
C TYR A 102 -8.55 4.64 -15.14
N PRO A 103 -8.63 5.81 -15.81
CA PRO A 103 -9.03 5.88 -17.21
C PRO A 103 -7.85 5.50 -18.13
N THR A 104 -8.15 4.92 -19.29
CA THR A 104 -7.14 4.63 -20.33
C THR A 104 -6.51 5.90 -20.90
N THR A 105 -7.22 7.03 -20.79
CA THR A 105 -6.77 8.37 -21.19
C THR A 105 -7.39 9.40 -20.28
N PHE A 106 -6.58 10.36 -19.80
CA PHE A 106 -7.10 11.50 -19.06
C PHE A 106 -7.72 12.54 -20.01
N VAL A 107 -8.97 12.92 -19.70
CA VAL A 107 -9.70 13.98 -20.43
C VAL A 107 -10.25 14.99 -19.44
N GLY A 108 -10.29 16.28 -19.85
CA GLY A 108 -10.78 17.35 -19.00
C GLY A 108 -9.67 18.05 -18.22
N LYS A 109 -10.07 18.68 -17.10
CA LYS A 109 -9.19 19.58 -16.33
C LYS A 109 -8.36 18.88 -15.26
N GLU A 110 -8.62 17.62 -14.98
CA GLU A 110 -7.97 16.86 -13.90
C GLU A 110 -7.64 15.44 -14.37
N ARG A 111 -6.56 14.85 -13.82
CA ARG A 111 -6.15 13.48 -14.00
C ARG A 111 -6.58 12.70 -12.75
N THR A 112 -7.75 12.10 -12.77
CA THR A 112 -8.33 11.45 -11.59
C THR A 112 -8.18 9.93 -11.64
N VAL A 113 -7.74 9.35 -10.53
CA VAL A 113 -7.68 7.90 -10.27
C VAL A 113 -8.28 7.59 -8.91
N THR A 114 -8.66 6.32 -8.68
CA THR A 114 -9.18 5.86 -7.40
C THR A 114 -8.32 4.71 -6.87
N LEU A 115 -8.00 4.75 -5.58
CA LEU A 115 -7.18 3.77 -4.88
C LEU A 115 -7.91 3.24 -3.65
N ASN A 116 -7.89 1.92 -3.48
CA ASN A 116 -8.20 1.25 -2.23
C ASN A 116 -7.06 0.26 -1.94
N GLY A 117 -6.26 0.53 -0.92
CA GLY A 117 -5.02 -0.20 -0.63
C GLY A 117 -3.82 0.72 -0.50
N GLU A 118 -2.67 0.31 -1.02
CA GLU A 118 -1.43 1.09 -0.94
C GLU A 118 -0.76 1.23 -2.31
N ALA A 119 -0.34 2.46 -2.61
CA ALA A 119 0.41 2.75 -3.83
C ALA A 119 1.46 3.85 -3.63
N TYR A 120 2.59 3.67 -4.29
CA TYR A 120 3.61 4.69 -4.47
C TYR A 120 3.41 5.33 -5.86
N PHE A 121 3.38 6.64 -5.89
CA PHE A 121 3.16 7.43 -7.09
C PHE A 121 4.40 8.26 -7.42
N LYS A 122 4.82 8.21 -8.69
CA LYS A 122 5.73 9.15 -9.30
C LYS A 122 4.98 9.87 -10.42
N VAL A 123 4.34 10.97 -10.06
CA VAL A 123 3.41 11.68 -10.94
C VAL A 123 4.16 12.53 -11.96
N ALA A 124 3.82 12.37 -13.23
CA ALA A 124 4.31 13.21 -14.31
C ALA A 124 3.92 14.67 -14.06
N LYS A 125 4.89 15.60 -14.23
CA LYS A 125 4.68 17.03 -13.98
C LYS A 125 3.73 17.64 -15.01
N ASP A 126 2.60 18.16 -14.53
CA ASP A 126 1.65 18.94 -15.28
C ASP A 126 0.94 19.91 -14.33
N THR A 127 1.21 21.19 -14.48
CA THR A 127 0.67 22.26 -13.62
C THR A 127 -0.71 22.72 -14.04
N GLU A 128 -1.14 22.39 -15.26
CA GLU A 128 -2.44 22.79 -15.80
C GLU A 128 -3.53 21.75 -15.49
N HIS A 129 -3.14 20.47 -15.40
CA HIS A 129 -4.06 19.36 -15.12
C HIS A 129 -3.62 18.62 -13.82
N PRO A 130 -4.11 19.04 -12.65
CA PRO A 130 -3.80 18.37 -11.40
C PRO A 130 -4.08 16.87 -11.44
N PHE A 131 -3.23 16.09 -10.76
CA PHE A 131 -3.45 14.67 -10.56
C PHE A 131 -4.14 14.46 -9.22
N ILE A 132 -5.28 13.76 -9.24
CA ILE A 132 -6.16 13.54 -8.10
C ILE A 132 -6.20 12.05 -7.79
N VAL A 133 -5.80 11.67 -6.58
CA VAL A 133 -6.02 10.32 -6.07
C VAL A 133 -7.15 10.34 -5.06
N LYS A 134 -8.23 9.62 -5.37
CA LYS A 134 -9.37 9.43 -4.46
C LYS A 134 -9.25 8.09 -3.77
N THR A 135 -9.39 8.07 -2.46
CA THR A 135 -9.57 6.86 -1.67
C THR A 135 -10.94 6.89 -0.98
N PRO A 136 -11.40 5.82 -0.32
CA PRO A 136 -12.65 5.88 0.46
C PRO A 136 -12.63 6.96 1.56
N HIS A 137 -11.45 7.39 2.01
CA HIS A 137 -11.28 8.20 3.21
C HIS A 137 -10.73 9.60 2.94
N VAL A 138 -9.86 9.73 1.91
CA VAL A 138 -9.15 10.97 1.61
C VAL A 138 -9.09 11.26 0.12
N GLN A 139 -8.90 12.52 -0.22
CA GLN A 139 -8.55 12.98 -1.56
C GLN A 139 -7.20 13.67 -1.52
N THR A 140 -6.29 13.27 -2.41
CA THR A 140 -4.94 13.82 -2.54
C THR A 140 -4.80 14.50 -3.89
N ARG A 141 -4.25 15.72 -3.91
CA ARG A 141 -4.05 16.54 -5.11
C ARG A 141 -2.58 16.92 -5.26
N VAL A 142 -2.04 16.70 -6.46
CA VAL A 142 -0.64 16.99 -6.79
C VAL A 142 -0.49 17.52 -8.22
N LEU A 143 0.68 18.14 -8.54
CA LEU A 143 0.99 18.67 -9.88
C LEU A 143 2.21 18.01 -10.55
N GLY A 144 2.92 17.15 -9.81
CA GLY A 144 4.16 16.48 -10.22
C GLY A 144 4.99 16.19 -8.98
N THR A 145 4.78 15.05 -8.38
CA THR A 145 5.14 14.77 -6.99
C THR A 145 5.42 13.29 -6.83
N GLU A 146 6.35 12.94 -5.95
CA GLU A 146 6.56 11.57 -5.49
C GLU A 146 5.99 11.42 -4.07
N PHE A 147 5.09 10.46 -3.87
CA PHE A 147 4.41 10.23 -2.61
C PHE A 147 3.87 8.81 -2.49
N ASN A 148 3.67 8.35 -1.27
CA ASN A 148 3.00 7.09 -0.96
C ASN A 148 1.62 7.36 -0.35
N ILE A 149 0.61 6.61 -0.75
CA ILE A 149 -0.70 6.55 -0.07
C ILE A 149 -0.90 5.12 0.39
N ARG A 150 -1.21 4.95 1.67
CA ARG A 150 -1.68 3.72 2.26
C ARG A 150 -3.06 3.99 2.86
N SER A 151 -4.09 3.29 2.39
CA SER A 151 -5.49 3.51 2.79
C SER A 151 -6.29 2.21 2.71
N TYR A 152 -5.97 1.24 3.60
CA TYR A 152 -6.68 -0.03 3.73
C TYR A 152 -7.90 0.08 4.65
N SER A 153 -7.86 0.98 5.63
CA SER A 153 -8.96 1.33 6.53
C SER A 153 -8.85 2.81 6.94
N PRO A 154 -9.87 3.40 7.59
CA PRO A 154 -9.75 4.77 8.11
C PRO A 154 -8.54 4.94 9.03
N GLU A 155 -8.33 3.99 9.94
CA GLU A 155 -7.25 4.01 10.94
C GLU A 155 -5.88 3.73 10.31
N ASP A 156 -5.85 3.08 9.14
CA ASP A 156 -4.66 2.77 8.37
C ASP A 156 -4.61 3.64 7.11
N THR A 157 -4.84 4.97 7.27
CA THR A 157 -4.79 5.93 6.17
C THR A 157 -3.68 6.94 6.41
N HIS A 158 -2.63 6.83 5.57
CA HIS A 158 -1.38 7.59 5.61
C HIS A 158 -1.06 8.14 4.23
N ILE A 159 -0.66 9.40 4.16
CA ILE A 159 -0.15 10.04 2.95
C ILE A 159 1.24 10.60 3.26
N VAL A 160 2.27 10.02 2.64
CA VAL A 160 3.67 10.40 2.89
C VAL A 160 4.23 11.10 1.67
N LEU A 161 4.74 12.31 1.86
CA LEU A 161 5.36 13.09 0.80
C LEU A 161 6.87 12.82 0.73
N ILE A 162 7.31 12.30 -0.42
CA ILE A 162 8.72 12.04 -0.71
C ILE A 162 9.36 13.28 -1.35
N SER A 163 8.78 13.80 -2.43
CA SER A 163 9.28 15.00 -3.10
C SER A 163 8.15 15.78 -3.78
N GLY A 164 8.27 17.09 -3.84
CA GLY A 164 7.29 17.98 -4.46
C GLY A 164 6.32 18.62 -3.46
N LYS A 165 5.02 18.61 -3.77
CA LYS A 165 3.95 19.21 -2.94
C LYS A 165 2.71 18.34 -3.01
N VAL A 166 2.09 18.11 -1.85
CA VAL A 166 0.81 17.40 -1.71
C VAL A 166 -0.18 18.28 -0.98
N GLU A 167 -1.41 18.31 -1.49
CA GLU A 167 -2.58 18.78 -0.78
C GLU A 167 -3.49 17.58 -0.50
N VAL A 168 -3.88 17.37 0.75
CA VAL A 168 -4.77 16.29 1.17
C VAL A 168 -5.98 16.85 1.89
N SER A 169 -7.16 16.28 1.61
CA SER A 169 -8.40 16.55 2.37
C SER A 169 -9.06 15.22 2.74
N ASN A 170 -9.79 15.20 3.86
CA ASN A 170 -10.69 14.08 4.13
C ASN A 170 -11.92 14.17 3.20
N THR A 171 -12.69 13.07 3.08
CA THR A 171 -13.87 13.02 2.21
C THR A 171 -15.08 13.76 2.78
N LYS A 172 -15.03 14.24 4.02
CA LYS A 172 -16.16 14.89 4.72
C LYS A 172 -16.11 16.42 4.61
N ASP A 173 -14.90 16.94 4.41
CA ASP A 173 -14.68 18.36 4.39
C ASP A 173 -13.69 18.70 3.23
N ASN A 174 -13.84 19.87 2.62
CA ASN A 174 -13.01 20.29 1.50
C ASN A 174 -11.79 21.12 1.92
N ALA A 175 -11.48 21.19 3.21
CA ALA A 175 -10.29 21.89 3.68
C ALA A 175 -9.04 21.05 3.39
N TYR A 176 -8.10 21.62 2.63
CA TYR A 176 -6.84 20.96 2.30
C TYR A 176 -5.78 21.26 3.35
N THR A 177 -5.12 20.18 3.77
CA THR A 177 -3.85 20.24 4.51
C THR A 177 -2.69 20.05 3.53
N ARG A 178 -1.60 20.79 3.72
CA ARG A 178 -0.40 20.68 2.86
C ARG A 178 0.71 19.96 3.60
N LEU A 179 1.40 19.07 2.88
CA LEU A 179 2.58 18.39 3.36
C LEU A 179 3.84 19.02 2.78
N ILE A 180 4.93 18.92 3.56
CA ILE A 180 6.29 19.12 3.09
C ILE A 180 7.01 17.77 2.97
N PRO A 181 8.07 17.64 2.15
CA PRO A 181 8.82 16.40 2.02
C PRO A 181 9.32 15.88 3.38
N GLY A 182 9.13 14.59 3.64
CA GLY A 182 9.44 13.93 4.91
C GLY A 182 8.27 13.81 5.87
N GLU A 183 7.10 14.38 5.54
CA GLU A 183 5.90 14.29 6.40
C GLU A 183 4.96 13.18 5.99
N ASP A 184 4.36 12.55 7.00
CA ASP A 184 3.17 11.70 6.95
C ASP A 184 1.94 12.46 7.47
N ALA A 185 0.89 12.51 6.68
CA ALA A 185 -0.44 12.93 7.12
C ALA A 185 -1.26 11.68 7.48
N HIS A 186 -1.39 11.39 8.76
CA HIS A 186 -2.17 10.27 9.28
C HIS A 186 -3.60 10.72 9.62
N LEU A 187 -4.60 10.13 8.95
CA LEU A 187 -6.02 10.41 9.18
C LEU A 187 -6.45 9.92 10.56
N GLN A 188 -7.12 10.76 11.31
CA GLN A 188 -7.65 10.44 12.63
C GLN A 188 -9.16 10.12 12.56
N PRO A 189 -9.72 9.43 13.57
CA PRO A 189 -11.15 9.09 13.61
C PRO A 189 -12.09 10.32 13.57
N ASP A 190 -11.63 11.47 14.03
CA ASP A 190 -12.36 12.75 13.99
C ASP A 190 -12.33 13.41 12.60
N GLY A 191 -11.54 12.86 11.65
CA GLY A 191 -11.37 13.37 10.30
C GLY A 191 -10.23 14.38 10.14
N ASN A 192 -9.52 14.73 11.22
CA ASN A 192 -8.34 15.57 11.16
C ASN A 192 -7.10 14.77 10.75
N PHE A 193 -6.02 15.45 10.34
CA PHE A 193 -4.74 14.84 10.08
C PHE A 193 -3.74 15.17 11.19
N ILE A 194 -3.05 14.15 11.69
CA ILE A 194 -1.82 14.33 12.47
C ILE A 194 -0.66 14.30 11.49
N MET A 195 0.15 15.36 11.53
CA MET A 195 1.36 15.48 10.72
C MET A 195 2.56 15.04 11.53
N THR A 196 3.34 14.08 11.03
CA THR A 196 4.57 13.61 11.68
C THR A 196 5.70 13.52 10.67
N GLU A 197 6.91 13.86 11.08
CA GLU A 197 8.12 13.56 10.32
C GLU A 197 8.41 12.07 10.42
N VAL A 198 8.72 11.43 9.28
CA VAL A 198 8.90 9.97 9.19
C VAL A 198 10.17 9.61 8.44
N ASP A 199 10.67 8.40 8.72
CA ASP A 199 11.67 7.75 7.87
C ASP A 199 11.01 7.31 6.56
N LEU A 200 11.40 7.96 5.45
CA LEU A 200 10.85 7.70 4.12
C LEU A 200 11.09 6.26 3.65
N ASP A 201 12.18 5.64 4.08
CA ASP A 201 12.53 4.28 3.70
C ASP A 201 11.45 3.27 4.09
N SER A 202 10.75 3.50 5.21
CA SER A 202 9.61 2.69 5.65
C SER A 202 8.42 2.70 4.66
N TYR A 203 8.34 3.71 3.79
CA TYR A 203 7.27 3.88 2.80
C TYR A 203 7.71 3.62 1.35
N ILE A 204 9.01 3.40 1.13
CA ILE A 204 9.58 3.25 -0.22
C ILE A 204 10.05 1.82 -0.48
N TYR A 205 10.72 1.18 0.46
CA TYR A 205 11.39 -0.11 0.23
C TYR A 205 10.45 -1.28 -0.08
N TRP A 206 9.17 -1.17 0.23
CA TRP A 206 8.22 -2.22 -0.12
C TRP A 206 8.12 -2.44 -1.64
N LYS A 207 8.25 -1.38 -2.46
CA LYS A 207 8.24 -1.47 -3.92
C LYS A 207 9.51 -2.15 -4.48
N ASP A 208 10.58 -2.14 -3.70
CA ASP A 208 11.86 -2.77 -4.03
C ASP A 208 11.97 -4.20 -3.45
N GLY A 209 10.87 -4.73 -2.89
CA GLY A 209 10.75 -6.11 -2.42
C GLY A 209 11.18 -6.36 -0.97
N PHE A 210 11.21 -5.32 -0.14
CA PHE A 210 11.60 -5.46 1.26
C PHE A 210 10.46 -5.10 2.21
N PHE A 211 10.41 -5.78 3.35
CA PHE A 211 9.86 -5.22 4.57
C PHE A 211 10.93 -4.35 5.21
N TYR A 212 10.64 -3.09 5.37
CA TYR A 212 11.49 -2.16 6.09
C TYR A 212 10.61 -1.33 7.02
N PHE A 213 10.88 -1.40 8.30
CA PHE A 213 10.15 -0.70 9.34
C PHE A 213 11.14 -0.08 10.31
N ASP A 214 10.97 1.19 10.63
CA ASP A 214 11.73 1.89 11.64
C ASP A 214 10.79 2.59 12.61
N ASP A 215 10.94 2.34 13.91
CA ASP A 215 10.07 2.81 14.99
C ASP A 215 8.56 2.50 14.78
N VAL A 216 8.26 1.38 14.10
CA VAL A 216 6.90 0.94 13.77
C VAL A 216 6.41 -0.07 14.81
N THR A 217 5.11 -0.02 15.14
CA THR A 217 4.52 -0.95 16.11
C THR A 217 4.53 -2.39 15.61
N LEU A 218 4.70 -3.35 16.51
CA LEU A 218 4.66 -4.77 16.15
C LEU A 218 3.29 -5.13 15.52
N LYS A 219 2.20 -4.51 15.97
CA LYS A 219 0.88 -4.69 15.34
C LYS A 219 0.94 -4.36 13.85
N ASP A 220 1.42 -3.18 13.48
CA ASP A 220 1.46 -2.73 12.09
C ASP A 220 2.43 -3.57 11.25
N ILE A 221 3.57 -3.97 11.81
CA ILE A 221 4.51 -4.91 11.18
C ILE A 221 3.81 -6.23 10.86
N MET A 222 3.12 -6.82 11.85
CA MET A 222 2.44 -8.11 11.68
C MET A 222 1.24 -8.04 10.75
N GLU A 223 0.49 -6.93 10.70
CA GLU A 223 -0.56 -6.71 9.69
C GLU A 223 0.01 -6.67 8.27
N ASN A 224 1.17 -6.04 8.07
CA ASN A 224 1.86 -6.04 6.78
C ASN A 224 2.34 -7.45 6.39
N ILE A 225 2.91 -8.19 7.33
CA ILE A 225 3.32 -9.59 7.15
C ILE A 225 2.09 -10.46 6.82
N GLY A 226 1.00 -10.31 7.58
CA GLY A 226 -0.27 -11.02 7.34
C GLY A 226 -0.83 -10.77 5.96
N ARG A 227 -0.82 -9.51 5.50
CA ARG A 227 -1.28 -9.11 4.16
C ARG A 227 -0.39 -9.68 3.06
N TRP A 228 0.91 -9.70 3.26
CA TRP A 228 1.85 -10.22 2.27
C TRP A 228 1.76 -11.74 2.13
N TYR A 229 1.84 -12.47 3.25
CA TYR A 229 1.80 -13.94 3.21
C TYR A 229 0.40 -14.54 3.21
N ASN A 230 -0.64 -13.70 3.29
CA ASN A 230 -2.05 -14.11 3.42
C ASN A 230 -2.28 -15.10 4.56
N VAL A 231 -1.83 -14.75 5.75
CA VAL A 231 -1.94 -15.58 6.96
C VAL A 231 -2.67 -14.85 8.08
N ASN A 232 -3.37 -15.59 8.92
CA ASN A 232 -4.00 -15.04 10.12
C ASN A 232 -2.94 -14.58 11.12
N ILE A 233 -3.15 -13.41 11.72
CA ILE A 233 -2.30 -12.87 12.77
C ILE A 233 -3.11 -12.70 14.05
N GLU A 234 -2.69 -13.36 15.11
CA GLU A 234 -3.27 -13.20 16.45
C GLU A 234 -2.20 -12.88 17.48
N PHE A 235 -2.51 -11.96 18.37
CA PHE A 235 -1.69 -11.65 19.55
C PHE A 235 -2.25 -12.31 20.79
N ARG A 236 -1.46 -13.15 21.44
CA ARG A 236 -1.78 -13.74 22.76
C ARG A 236 -1.43 -12.82 23.90
N ASN A 237 -0.46 -11.92 23.68
CA ASN A 237 -0.13 -10.84 24.59
C ASN A 237 -0.46 -9.51 23.88
N PRO A 238 -1.61 -8.88 24.19
CA PRO A 238 -2.01 -7.62 23.58
C PRO A 238 -1.02 -6.47 23.82
N ASP A 239 -0.28 -6.48 24.93
CA ASP A 239 0.70 -5.43 25.21
C ASP A 239 1.88 -5.44 24.23
N ALA A 240 2.21 -6.61 23.67
CA ALA A 240 3.24 -6.71 22.64
C ALA A 240 2.89 -5.94 21.36
N MET A 241 1.61 -5.72 21.07
CA MET A 241 1.16 -4.95 19.89
C MET A 241 1.75 -3.55 19.84
N LYS A 242 2.03 -2.95 20.99
CA LYS A 242 2.52 -1.57 21.12
C LYS A 242 4.04 -1.45 21.01
N TYR A 243 4.77 -2.56 21.00
CA TYR A 243 6.23 -2.55 20.93
C TYR A 243 6.67 -1.99 19.57
N LYS A 244 7.40 -0.91 19.60
CA LYS A 244 8.03 -0.34 18.42
C LYS A 244 9.40 -0.97 18.18
N MET A 245 9.70 -1.20 16.91
CA MET A 245 10.96 -1.84 16.53
C MET A 245 11.43 -1.46 15.15
N HIS A 246 12.72 -1.62 14.93
CA HIS A 246 13.31 -1.66 13.61
C HIS A 246 13.32 -3.10 13.11
N PHE A 247 12.78 -3.34 11.90
CA PHE A 247 12.72 -4.68 11.32
C PHE A 247 12.88 -4.63 9.80
N VAL A 248 13.79 -5.45 9.28
CA VAL A 248 14.04 -5.56 7.83
C VAL A 248 14.01 -7.04 7.42
N SER A 249 13.29 -7.36 6.34
CA SER A 249 13.26 -8.70 5.75
C SER A 249 12.95 -8.62 4.25
N ASP A 250 13.50 -9.55 3.49
CA ASP A 250 13.22 -9.73 2.07
C ASP A 250 11.86 -10.41 1.88
N ARG A 251 10.96 -9.80 1.13
CA ARG A 251 9.61 -10.30 0.82
C ARG A 251 9.62 -11.56 -0.06
N ALA A 252 10.70 -11.80 -0.80
CA ALA A 252 10.85 -13.01 -1.61
C ALA A 252 11.14 -14.27 -0.77
N LYS A 253 11.45 -14.11 0.52
CA LYS A 253 11.66 -15.23 1.44
C LYS A 253 10.34 -15.80 1.95
N GLN A 254 10.36 -17.06 2.38
CA GLN A 254 9.21 -17.70 3.03
C GLN A 254 8.93 -17.09 4.40
N LEU A 255 7.69 -17.22 4.86
CA LEU A 255 7.23 -16.70 6.16
C LEU A 255 8.11 -17.15 7.33
N GLU A 256 8.54 -18.43 7.32
CA GLU A 256 9.39 -19.00 8.37
C GLU A 256 10.71 -18.24 8.53
N HIS A 257 11.29 -17.79 7.41
CA HIS A 257 12.51 -16.97 7.44
C HIS A 257 12.26 -15.61 8.10
N THR A 258 11.17 -14.95 7.71
CA THR A 258 10.77 -13.66 8.26
C THR A 258 10.50 -13.74 9.76
N LEU A 259 9.77 -14.79 10.20
CA LEU A 259 9.51 -15.01 11.64
C LEU A 259 10.77 -15.40 12.41
N LYS A 260 11.71 -16.14 11.80
CA LYS A 260 13.01 -16.44 12.41
C LYS A 260 13.79 -15.16 12.70
N LEU A 261 13.84 -14.21 11.77
CA LEU A 261 14.49 -12.90 11.98
C LEU A 261 13.82 -12.13 13.12
N LEU A 262 12.47 -12.07 13.13
CA LEU A 262 11.72 -11.42 14.19
C LEU A 262 12.03 -12.03 15.57
N ASN A 263 12.08 -13.35 15.66
CA ASN A 263 12.37 -14.08 16.91
C ASN A 263 13.82 -13.89 17.38
N GLN A 264 14.77 -13.69 16.48
CA GLN A 264 16.17 -13.40 16.82
C GLN A 264 16.33 -12.08 17.58
N MET A 265 15.39 -11.15 17.45
CA MET A 265 15.41 -9.90 18.22
C MET A 265 15.13 -10.09 19.72
N LYS A 266 14.67 -11.29 20.14
CA LYS A 266 14.41 -11.68 21.54
C LYS A 266 13.44 -10.78 22.32
N LYS A 267 12.69 -9.93 21.62
CA LYS A 267 11.65 -9.06 22.21
C LYS A 267 10.28 -9.73 22.23
N VAL A 268 10.03 -10.59 21.24
CA VAL A 268 8.76 -11.29 21.03
C VAL A 268 9.03 -12.71 20.52
N THR A 269 8.03 -13.57 20.59
CA THR A 269 8.06 -14.89 19.97
C THR A 269 6.85 -15.04 19.05
N ALA A 270 7.11 -15.22 17.76
CA ALA A 270 6.11 -15.50 16.73
C ALA A 270 6.22 -16.96 16.28
N THR A 271 5.09 -17.64 16.14
CA THR A 271 5.01 -19.05 15.74
C THR A 271 3.93 -19.27 14.69
N ILE A 272 4.12 -20.25 13.81
CA ILE A 272 3.10 -20.74 12.88
C ILE A 272 2.31 -21.86 13.56
N ARG A 273 1.01 -21.92 13.28
CA ARG A 273 0.11 -22.98 13.75
C ARG A 273 -0.66 -23.61 12.61
#